data_946edb982253b7960731e1ed24978e58
#
_entry.id   946edb982253b7960731e1ed24978e58
#
_cell.length_a   1.000
_cell.length_b   1.000
_cell.length_c   1.000
_cell.angle_alpha   90.00
_cell.angle_beta   90.00
_cell.angle_gamma   90.00
#
_symmetry.space_group_name_H-M   'P 1'
#
loop_
_entity.id
_entity.type
_entity.pdbx_description
1 polymer ?
#
loop_
_entity_poly.entity_id
_entity_poly.type
_entity_poly.pdbx_seq_one_letter_code
_entity_poly.pdbx_strand_id
1 'polypeptide(L)'
;MSVGFKLDKRKIIRYMVIMFFAIVLFQVVKFHIGALIGFGAIYMFLLSMEVSVKKRLPWLWTLVLFAVQSIFTVYCIQYLLLEPELFEKLKELKWQLNILCVLAIDFLLLILVKKPEVTTVISHTGLIILAFVNYYVYLFRENEFIFPDIRSIGTGLSVAGNYKIELSDKGCYVIFGVLLYYALVRKFKVSFQKPIYMRLISIVAVGLLAFTVHHHTYETNTETWEKKGTYRNGYILNFILSARDSFISPPEGYEVEMIKDLETNYTGTHTSDITVSLEKDPTVIVIMSESFA
;
A
#
# COMPACT_ATOMS: atom_id res chain seq x y z
N MET A 1 32.09 1.14 -12.00
CA MET A 1 31.24 2.18 -11.41
C MET A 1 32.13 3.35 -11.11
N SER A 2 31.84 4.53 -11.65
CA SER A 2 32.53 5.77 -11.27
C SER A 2 31.51 6.69 -10.60
N VAL A 3 31.93 7.32 -9.51
CA VAL A 3 31.14 8.30 -8.79
C VAL A 3 31.88 9.64 -8.91
N GLY A 4 31.16 10.65 -9.38
CA GLY A 4 31.64 12.03 -9.46
C GLY A 4 30.67 12.96 -8.76
N PHE A 5 31.11 14.17 -8.48
CA PHE A 5 30.24 15.20 -7.88
C PHE A 5 30.23 16.40 -8.80
N LYS A 6 29.04 16.83 -9.18
CA LYS A 6 28.82 18.03 -10.00
C LYS A 6 27.51 18.70 -9.60
N LEU A 7 27.59 19.97 -9.31
CA LEU A 7 26.45 20.81 -9.01
C LEU A 7 26.21 21.76 -10.19
N ASP A 8 25.09 21.64 -10.85
CA ASP A 8 24.68 22.52 -11.93
C ASP A 8 23.46 23.38 -11.54
N LYS A 9 23.15 24.41 -12.31
CA LYS A 9 22.04 25.34 -12.07
C LYS A 9 20.70 24.63 -11.90
N ARG A 10 20.44 23.55 -12.67
CA ARG A 10 19.18 22.80 -12.58
C ARG A 10 19.07 22.01 -11.28
N LYS A 11 20.19 21.47 -10.78
CA LYS A 11 20.22 20.76 -9.50
C LYS A 11 19.99 21.73 -8.34
N ILE A 12 20.56 22.92 -8.39
CA ILE A 12 20.34 23.99 -7.40
C ILE A 12 18.87 24.39 -7.37
N ILE A 13 18.25 24.66 -8.51
CA ILE A 13 16.81 25.01 -8.56
C ILE A 13 15.94 23.90 -7.93
N ARG A 14 16.21 22.63 -8.25
CA ARG A 14 15.49 21.50 -7.63
C ARG A 14 15.67 21.46 -6.12
N TYR A 15 16.88 21.67 -5.65
CA TYR A 15 17.14 21.75 -4.22
C TYR A 15 16.31 22.84 -3.56
N MET A 16 16.33 24.06 -4.13
CA MET A 16 15.55 25.17 -3.59
C MET A 16 14.05 24.89 -3.53
N VAL A 17 13.48 24.30 -4.59
CA VAL A 17 12.05 23.94 -4.63
C VAL A 17 11.69 22.91 -3.56
N ILE A 18 12.49 21.86 -3.43
CA ILE A 18 12.22 20.81 -2.44
C ILE A 18 12.45 21.31 -1.00
N MET A 19 13.48 22.14 -0.79
CA MET A 19 13.72 22.75 0.53
C MET A 19 12.63 23.75 0.91
N PHE A 20 12.10 24.51 -0.04
CA PHE A 20 10.94 25.37 0.21
C PHE A 20 9.73 24.54 0.66
N PHE A 21 9.42 23.45 -0.04
CA PHE A 21 8.35 22.53 0.34
C PHE A 21 8.59 21.91 1.73
N ALA A 22 9.82 21.46 2.00
CA ALA A 22 10.18 20.90 3.30
C ALA A 22 10.05 21.93 4.45
N ILE A 23 10.39 23.20 4.21
CA ILE A 23 10.23 24.29 5.18
C ILE A 23 8.74 24.56 5.45
N VAL A 24 7.90 24.55 4.41
CA VAL A 24 6.44 24.70 4.57
C VAL A 24 5.88 23.56 5.42
N LEU A 25 6.24 22.32 5.12
CA LEU A 25 5.85 21.16 5.94
C LEU A 25 6.34 21.31 7.40
N PHE A 26 7.58 21.75 7.58
CA PHE A 26 8.15 22.01 8.91
C PHE A 26 7.31 23.01 9.71
N GLN A 27 6.87 24.12 9.10
CA GLN A 27 6.05 25.13 9.76
C GLN A 27 4.65 24.62 10.13
N VAL A 28 4.04 23.79 9.26
CA VAL A 28 2.70 23.24 9.47
C VAL A 28 2.70 22.20 10.60
N VAL A 29 3.69 21.31 10.63
CA VAL A 29 3.74 20.17 11.56
C VAL A 29 4.54 20.46 12.82
N LYS A 30 5.22 21.62 12.91
CA LYS A 30 6.16 21.97 14.01
C LYS A 30 7.27 20.94 14.21
N PHE A 31 7.77 20.43 13.11
CA PHE A 31 8.73 19.35 13.05
C PHE A 31 10.13 19.74 13.58
N HIS A 32 10.97 18.76 13.96
CA HIS A 32 12.30 19.04 14.50
C HIS A 32 13.24 19.69 13.47
N ILE A 33 13.77 20.87 13.77
CA ILE A 33 14.66 21.62 12.87
C ILE A 33 15.92 20.82 12.48
N GLY A 34 16.43 19.98 13.38
CA GLY A 34 17.57 19.10 13.09
C GLY A 34 17.28 18.09 11.97
N ALA A 35 16.06 17.55 11.91
CA ALA A 35 15.65 16.64 10.84
C ALA A 35 15.56 17.36 9.48
N LEU A 36 15.07 18.61 9.46
CA LEU A 36 15.04 19.42 8.24
C LEU A 36 16.45 19.72 7.71
N ILE A 37 17.37 20.09 8.60
CA ILE A 37 18.78 20.33 8.25
C ILE A 37 19.44 19.05 7.72
N GLY A 38 19.24 17.92 8.42
CA GLY A 38 19.74 16.60 8.01
C GLY A 38 19.21 16.19 6.65
N PHE A 39 17.90 16.32 6.43
CA PHE A 39 17.26 16.08 5.13
C PHE A 39 17.90 16.95 4.04
N GLY A 40 18.02 18.25 4.27
CA GLY A 40 18.59 19.18 3.30
C GLY A 40 20.03 18.81 2.91
N ALA A 41 20.87 18.47 3.89
CA ALA A 41 22.26 18.08 3.67
C ALA A 41 22.35 16.78 2.83
N ILE A 42 21.60 15.74 3.20
CA ILE A 42 21.57 14.46 2.47
C ILE A 42 20.99 14.66 1.07
N TYR A 43 19.93 15.44 0.92
CA TYR A 43 19.31 15.70 -0.37
C TYR A 43 20.27 16.44 -1.32
N MET A 44 20.99 17.46 -0.82
CA MET A 44 22.01 18.16 -1.60
C MET A 44 23.14 17.23 -2.02
N PHE A 45 23.63 16.38 -1.10
CA PHE A 45 24.65 15.36 -1.39
C PHE A 45 24.19 14.42 -2.50
N LEU A 46 22.97 13.87 -2.38
CA LEU A 46 22.40 13.00 -3.40
C LEU A 46 22.23 13.72 -4.74
N LEU A 47 21.79 14.98 -4.77
CA LEU A 47 21.67 15.74 -6.02
C LEU A 47 23.02 15.97 -6.70
N SER A 48 24.06 16.29 -5.92
CA SER A 48 25.40 16.56 -6.46
C SER A 48 26.12 15.31 -6.99
N MET A 49 25.79 14.12 -6.45
CA MET A 49 26.40 12.85 -6.83
C MET A 49 26.02 12.47 -8.28
N GLU A 50 26.98 12.08 -9.08
CA GLU A 50 26.83 11.50 -10.42
C GLU A 50 27.34 10.06 -10.41
N VAL A 51 26.46 9.12 -10.74
CA VAL A 51 26.79 7.70 -10.79
C VAL A 51 26.79 7.24 -12.23
N SER A 52 27.92 6.75 -12.71
CA SER A 52 28.04 6.09 -14.00
C SER A 52 28.24 4.59 -13.80
N VAL A 53 27.24 3.82 -14.22
CA VAL A 53 27.26 2.35 -14.12
C VAL A 53 27.60 1.77 -15.49
N LYS A 54 28.66 0.96 -15.58
CA LYS A 54 28.97 0.19 -16.80
C LYS A 54 27.87 -0.83 -17.07
N LYS A 55 27.22 -0.75 -18.25
CA LYS A 55 25.99 -1.48 -18.66
C LYS A 55 26.18 -2.99 -18.90
N ARG A 56 27.22 -3.65 -18.35
CA ARG A 56 27.53 -5.07 -18.67
C ARG A 56 26.50 -6.07 -18.11
N LEU A 57 25.78 -5.74 -17.02
CA LEU A 57 24.84 -6.64 -16.34
C LEU A 57 23.54 -5.90 -15.95
N PRO A 58 22.67 -5.58 -16.90
CA PRO A 58 21.45 -4.82 -16.61
C PRO A 58 20.51 -5.52 -15.62
N TRP A 59 20.46 -6.86 -15.65
CA TRP A 59 19.66 -7.66 -14.72
C TRP A 59 20.13 -7.54 -13.28
N LEU A 60 21.42 -7.61 -13.04
CA LEU A 60 21.98 -7.47 -11.70
C LEU A 60 21.60 -6.12 -11.10
N TRP A 61 21.73 -5.05 -11.88
CA TRP A 61 21.36 -3.70 -11.42
C TRP A 61 19.86 -3.54 -11.20
N THR A 62 19.04 -4.20 -12.02
CA THR A 62 17.58 -4.22 -11.81
C THR A 62 17.22 -4.96 -10.54
N LEU A 63 17.81 -6.12 -10.28
CA LEU A 63 17.59 -6.88 -9.05
C LEU A 63 18.03 -6.10 -7.81
N VAL A 64 19.20 -5.48 -7.84
CA VAL A 64 19.68 -4.64 -6.73
C VAL A 64 18.74 -3.46 -6.51
N LEU A 65 18.31 -2.78 -7.57
CA LEU A 65 17.37 -1.67 -7.48
C LEU A 65 16.04 -2.11 -6.86
N PHE A 66 15.47 -3.21 -7.33
CA PHE A 66 14.20 -3.76 -6.82
C PHE A 66 14.32 -4.23 -5.37
N ALA A 67 15.42 -4.93 -5.01
CA ALA A 67 15.64 -5.37 -3.65
C ALA A 67 15.76 -4.19 -2.67
N VAL A 68 16.57 -3.18 -3.00
CA VAL A 68 16.72 -1.99 -2.17
C VAL A 68 15.40 -1.24 -2.05
N GLN A 69 14.68 -1.07 -3.15
CA GLN A 69 13.37 -0.42 -3.16
C GLN A 69 12.36 -1.18 -2.31
N SER A 70 12.26 -2.51 -2.47
CA SER A 70 11.28 -3.31 -1.73
C SER A 70 11.53 -3.26 -0.22
N ILE A 71 12.79 -3.39 0.21
CA ILE A 71 13.16 -3.26 1.62
C ILE A 71 12.79 -1.86 2.14
N PHE A 72 13.16 -0.82 1.40
CA PHE A 72 12.90 0.56 1.79
C PHE A 72 11.39 0.87 1.84
N THR A 73 10.61 0.39 0.86
CA THR A 73 9.16 0.58 0.81
C THR A 73 8.48 -0.09 2.00
N VAL A 74 8.81 -1.36 2.26
CA VAL A 74 8.23 -2.10 3.40
C VAL A 74 8.60 -1.42 4.71
N TYR A 75 9.85 -0.98 4.86
CA TYR A 75 10.28 -0.23 6.05
C TYR A 75 9.46 1.06 6.24
N CYS A 76 9.32 1.89 5.21
CA CYS A 76 8.55 3.13 5.28
C CYS A 76 7.08 2.88 5.66
N ILE A 77 6.46 1.86 5.08
CA ILE A 77 5.06 1.50 5.35
C ILE A 77 4.90 1.03 6.80
N GLN A 78 5.72 0.10 7.24
CA GLN A 78 5.63 -0.42 8.61
C GLN A 78 5.97 0.66 9.66
N TYR A 79 6.95 1.52 9.36
CA TYR A 79 7.28 2.67 10.22
C TYR A 79 6.11 3.65 10.35
N LEU A 80 5.36 3.89 9.27
CA LEU A 80 4.17 4.76 9.30
C LEU A 80 3.04 4.16 10.12
N LEU A 81 2.79 2.85 9.97
CA LEU A 81 1.58 2.20 10.44
C LEU A 81 1.73 1.52 11.82
N LEU A 82 2.93 1.07 12.18
CA LEU A 82 3.14 0.36 13.43
C LEU A 82 3.68 1.27 14.54
N GLU A 83 3.23 1.01 15.76
CA GLU A 83 3.89 1.53 16.94
C GLU A 83 5.28 0.89 17.12
N PRO A 84 6.28 1.59 17.74
CA PRO A 84 7.64 1.08 17.86
C PRO A 84 7.74 -0.33 18.43
N GLU A 85 6.96 -0.62 19.48
CA GLU A 85 6.94 -1.93 20.13
C GLU A 85 6.42 -3.05 19.22
N LEU A 86 5.48 -2.73 18.33
CA LEU A 86 4.88 -3.69 17.39
C LEU A 86 5.74 -3.85 16.13
N PHE A 87 6.46 -2.81 15.78
CA PHE A 87 7.43 -2.86 14.69
C PHE A 87 8.52 -3.91 14.94
N GLU A 88 9.01 -4.02 16.19
CA GLU A 88 9.99 -5.02 16.58
C GLU A 88 9.41 -6.44 16.71
N LYS A 89 8.11 -6.55 17.03
CA LYS A 89 7.43 -7.85 17.21
C LYS A 89 7.04 -8.55 15.94
N LEU A 90 7.03 -7.86 14.80
CA LEU A 90 6.70 -8.49 13.53
C LEU A 90 7.73 -9.57 13.19
N LYS A 91 7.27 -10.82 13.06
CA LYS A 91 8.15 -11.97 12.79
C LYS A 91 8.97 -11.76 11.52
N GLU A 92 10.22 -12.19 11.54
CA GLU A 92 11.16 -12.07 10.41
C GLU A 92 10.59 -12.62 9.09
N LEU A 93 9.95 -13.79 9.13
CA LEU A 93 9.30 -14.36 7.96
C LEU A 93 8.25 -13.41 7.36
N LYS A 94 7.50 -12.70 8.19
CA LYS A 94 6.47 -11.75 7.70
C LYS A 94 7.11 -10.52 7.04
N TRP A 95 8.23 -10.04 7.56
CA TRP A 95 9.04 -9.03 6.88
C TRP A 95 9.47 -9.47 5.48
N GLN A 96 10.03 -10.68 5.39
CA GLN A 96 10.47 -11.26 4.12
C GLN A 96 9.30 -11.39 3.13
N LEU A 97 8.14 -11.89 3.57
CA LEU A 97 6.95 -12.05 2.73
C LEU A 97 6.44 -10.69 2.21
N ASN A 98 6.43 -9.63 3.02
CA ASN A 98 6.07 -8.29 2.56
C ASN A 98 7.05 -7.79 1.48
N ILE A 99 8.36 -8.03 1.65
CA ILE A 99 9.38 -7.67 0.66
C ILE A 99 9.15 -8.45 -0.65
N LEU A 100 8.85 -9.75 -0.58
CA LEU A 100 8.54 -10.56 -1.75
C LEU A 100 7.29 -10.09 -2.49
N CYS A 101 6.26 -9.63 -1.76
CA CYS A 101 5.06 -9.02 -2.35
C CYS A 101 5.42 -7.76 -3.16
N VAL A 102 6.24 -6.86 -2.60
CA VAL A 102 6.68 -5.66 -3.32
C VAL A 102 7.51 -6.01 -4.53
N LEU A 103 8.44 -6.97 -4.41
CA LEU A 103 9.23 -7.48 -5.53
C LEU A 103 8.33 -8.03 -6.64
N ALA A 104 7.28 -8.79 -6.30
CA ALA A 104 6.32 -9.31 -7.28
C ALA A 104 5.60 -8.17 -8.01
N ILE A 105 5.19 -7.13 -7.29
CA ILE A 105 4.57 -5.93 -7.88
C ILE A 105 5.55 -5.21 -8.81
N ASP A 106 6.83 -5.09 -8.42
CA ASP A 106 7.85 -4.48 -9.27
C ASP A 106 8.07 -5.24 -10.57
N PHE A 107 8.19 -6.58 -10.51
CA PHE A 107 8.31 -7.39 -11.72
C PHE A 107 7.06 -7.35 -12.59
N LEU A 108 5.86 -7.33 -11.98
CA LEU A 108 4.60 -7.19 -12.72
C LEU A 108 4.54 -5.85 -13.46
N LEU A 109 4.87 -4.75 -12.79
CA LEU A 109 4.91 -3.42 -13.40
C LEU A 109 6.02 -3.31 -14.46
N LEU A 110 7.15 -3.99 -14.29
CA LEU A 110 8.24 -3.99 -15.28
C LEU A 110 7.80 -4.56 -16.64
N ILE A 111 6.88 -5.50 -16.66
CA ILE A 111 6.30 -6.06 -17.90
C ILE A 111 5.65 -4.94 -18.73
N LEU A 112 4.99 -3.99 -18.05
CA LEU A 112 4.27 -2.87 -18.68
C LEU A 112 5.20 -1.68 -18.99
N VAL A 113 5.93 -1.23 -17.97
CA VAL A 113 6.71 0.04 -17.99
C VAL A 113 8.04 -0.09 -18.74
N LYS A 114 8.66 -1.28 -18.76
CA LYS A 114 9.93 -1.61 -19.45
C LYS A 114 11.17 -0.83 -18.98
N LYS A 115 11.06 0.01 -17.97
CA LYS A 115 12.15 0.83 -17.40
C LYS A 115 12.20 0.63 -15.90
N PRO A 116 13.21 -0.09 -15.36
CA PRO A 116 13.26 -0.41 -13.93
C PRO A 116 13.18 0.80 -13.02
N GLU A 117 13.86 1.89 -13.36
CA GLU A 117 13.87 3.12 -12.56
C GLU A 117 12.50 3.81 -12.51
N VAL A 118 11.69 3.68 -13.56
CA VAL A 118 10.32 4.21 -13.58
C VAL A 118 9.37 3.27 -12.86
N THR A 119 9.55 1.97 -13.05
CA THR A 119 8.81 0.92 -12.34
C THR A 119 8.88 1.12 -10.83
N THR A 120 10.08 1.26 -10.27
CA THR A 120 10.26 1.44 -8.83
C THR A 120 9.63 2.73 -8.31
N VAL A 121 9.68 3.82 -9.08
CA VAL A 121 9.02 5.07 -8.69
C VAL A 121 7.49 4.89 -8.64
N ILE A 122 6.89 4.25 -9.64
CA ILE A 122 5.44 4.02 -9.70
C ILE A 122 5.00 3.10 -8.55
N SER A 123 5.68 1.96 -8.39
CA SER A 123 5.39 0.98 -7.35
C SER A 123 5.50 1.62 -5.96
N HIS A 124 6.63 2.27 -5.68
CA HIS A 124 6.88 2.92 -4.39
C HIS A 124 5.83 3.99 -4.08
N THR A 125 5.55 4.88 -5.06
CA THR A 125 4.53 5.93 -4.89
C THR A 125 3.16 5.33 -4.59
N GLY A 126 2.73 4.36 -5.38
CA GLY A 126 1.43 3.72 -5.20
C GLY A 126 1.28 3.05 -3.84
N LEU A 127 2.30 2.30 -3.41
CA LEU A 127 2.28 1.62 -2.12
C LEU A 127 2.36 2.60 -0.92
N ILE A 128 3.12 3.68 -1.03
CA ILE A 128 3.16 4.72 0.02
C ILE A 128 1.82 5.47 0.10
N ILE A 129 1.19 5.80 -1.04
CA ILE A 129 -0.16 6.39 -1.04
C ILE A 129 -1.15 5.45 -0.35
N LEU A 130 -1.11 4.16 -0.69
CA LEU A 130 -1.96 3.15 -0.05
C LEU A 130 -1.74 3.09 1.47
N ALA A 131 -0.48 3.19 1.92
CA ALA A 131 -0.17 3.24 3.35
C ALA A 131 -0.70 4.49 4.04
N PHE A 132 -0.63 5.66 3.40
CA PHE A 132 -1.25 6.88 3.94
C PHE A 132 -2.77 6.78 3.98
N VAL A 133 -3.40 6.20 2.97
CA VAL A 133 -4.85 5.92 2.99
C VAL A 133 -5.19 5.06 4.20
N ASN A 134 -4.47 3.95 4.40
CA ASN A 134 -4.69 3.10 5.57
C ASN A 134 -4.46 3.83 6.89
N TYR A 135 -3.39 4.65 6.98
CA TYR A 135 -3.09 5.43 8.18
C TYR A 135 -4.26 6.33 8.59
N TYR A 136 -4.82 7.10 7.65
CA TYR A 136 -5.95 7.99 7.95
C TYR A 136 -7.26 7.23 8.16
N VAL A 137 -7.52 6.19 7.38
CA VAL A 137 -8.71 5.34 7.58
C VAL A 137 -8.68 4.72 8.97
N TYR A 138 -7.53 4.23 9.41
CA TYR A 138 -7.38 3.67 10.76
C TYR A 138 -7.59 4.73 11.86
N LEU A 139 -7.10 5.96 11.67
CA LEU A 139 -7.34 7.06 12.62
C LEU A 139 -8.82 7.41 12.76
N PHE A 140 -9.60 7.26 11.70
CA PHE A 140 -11.01 7.70 11.70
C PHE A 140 -11.98 6.61 12.13
N ARG A 141 -11.75 5.36 11.75
CA ARG A 141 -12.68 4.26 12.02
C ARG A 141 -12.09 3.13 12.88
N GLU A 142 -10.83 3.27 13.29
CA GLU A 142 -10.07 2.27 14.05
C GLU A 142 -9.95 0.88 13.38
N ASN A 143 -10.30 0.77 12.12
CA ASN A 143 -10.16 -0.41 11.30
C ASN A 143 -9.24 -0.14 10.12
N GLU A 144 -8.49 -1.16 9.70
CA GLU A 144 -7.57 -1.06 8.58
C GLU A 144 -8.30 -0.92 7.25
N PHE A 145 -7.66 -0.22 6.29
CA PHE A 145 -8.10 -0.21 4.91
C PHE A 145 -7.66 -1.50 4.23
N ILE A 146 -8.61 -2.36 3.89
CA ILE A 146 -8.42 -3.66 3.27
C ILE A 146 -8.93 -3.68 1.83
N PHE A 147 -8.61 -4.72 1.07
CA PHE A 147 -8.98 -4.80 -0.35
C PHE A 147 -10.48 -4.62 -0.64
N PRO A 148 -11.42 -5.21 0.12
CA PRO A 148 -12.87 -4.98 -0.08
C PRO A 148 -13.28 -3.51 0.00
N ASP A 149 -12.58 -2.70 0.80
CA ASP A 149 -12.89 -1.27 0.97
C ASP A 149 -12.71 -0.46 -0.32
N ILE A 150 -11.98 -0.97 -1.31
CA ILE A 150 -11.84 -0.35 -2.63
C ILE A 150 -13.22 -0.14 -3.28
N ARG A 151 -14.17 -1.04 -3.04
CA ARG A 151 -15.54 -0.93 -3.56
C ARG A 151 -16.30 0.24 -2.95
N SER A 152 -15.96 0.62 -1.73
CA SER A 152 -16.60 1.69 -0.96
C SER A 152 -15.83 3.03 -0.99
N ILE A 153 -14.81 3.15 -1.83
CA ILE A 153 -13.94 4.34 -1.88
C ILE A 153 -14.72 5.61 -2.21
N GLY A 154 -15.75 5.51 -3.07
CA GLY A 154 -16.62 6.63 -3.42
C GLY A 154 -17.38 7.17 -2.21
N THR A 155 -17.93 6.28 -1.37
CA THR A 155 -18.58 6.66 -0.11
C THR A 155 -17.59 7.27 0.87
N GLY A 156 -16.38 6.67 1.00
CA GLY A 156 -15.32 7.22 1.84
C GLY A 156 -14.91 8.65 1.44
N LEU A 157 -14.77 8.91 0.15
CA LEU A 157 -14.43 10.24 -0.37
C LEU A 157 -15.54 11.28 -0.13
N SER A 158 -16.81 10.90 -0.16
CA SER A 158 -17.93 11.80 0.08
C SER A 158 -17.97 12.34 1.52
N VAL A 159 -17.47 11.57 2.48
CA VAL A 159 -17.43 11.95 3.90
C VAL A 159 -16.06 12.47 4.34
N ALA A 160 -15.01 12.29 3.53
CA ALA A 160 -13.63 12.67 3.87
C ALA A 160 -13.48 14.16 4.20
N GLY A 161 -14.29 15.03 3.59
CA GLY A 161 -14.30 16.48 3.88
C GLY A 161 -14.71 16.85 5.31
N ASN A 162 -15.34 15.93 6.04
CA ASN A 162 -15.75 16.15 7.44
C ASN A 162 -14.63 15.88 8.45
N TYR A 163 -13.51 15.31 8.00
CA TYR A 163 -12.38 14.95 8.85
C TYR A 163 -11.22 15.91 8.68
N LYS A 164 -10.57 16.26 9.81
CA LYS A 164 -9.32 17.01 9.78
C LYS A 164 -8.16 16.05 9.50
N ILE A 165 -7.50 16.26 8.36
CA ILE A 165 -6.32 15.51 7.98
C ILE A 165 -5.09 16.27 8.48
N GLU A 166 -4.47 15.77 9.55
CA GLU A 166 -3.24 16.32 10.10
C GLU A 166 -2.07 15.40 9.78
N LEU A 167 -0.99 15.96 9.25
CA LEU A 167 0.20 15.18 8.92
C LEU A 167 1.02 14.94 10.19
N SER A 168 1.28 13.67 10.51
CA SER A 168 2.10 13.28 11.66
C SER A 168 3.59 13.41 11.39
N ASP A 169 4.41 13.44 12.45
CA ASP A 169 5.87 13.42 12.35
C ASP A 169 6.36 12.19 11.56
N LYS A 170 5.79 11.01 11.83
CA LYS A 170 6.08 9.78 11.07
C LYS A 170 5.79 9.97 9.57
N GLY A 171 4.67 10.60 9.24
CA GLY A 171 4.30 10.92 7.85
C GLY A 171 5.32 11.86 7.19
N CYS A 172 5.81 12.87 7.89
CA CYS A 172 6.87 13.76 7.40
C CYS A 172 8.17 13.01 7.12
N TYR A 173 8.62 12.13 8.03
CA TYR A 173 9.82 11.32 7.81
C TYR A 173 9.69 10.41 6.60
N VAL A 174 8.52 9.79 6.41
CA VAL A 174 8.25 8.96 5.23
C VAL A 174 8.30 9.79 3.95
N ILE A 175 7.68 10.98 3.92
CA ILE A 175 7.74 11.88 2.75
C ILE A 175 9.19 12.27 2.44
N PHE A 176 9.99 12.66 3.46
CA PHE A 176 11.40 12.97 3.26
C PHE A 176 12.19 11.77 2.73
N GLY A 177 11.95 10.59 3.27
CA GLY A 177 12.53 9.34 2.79
C GLY A 177 12.21 9.07 1.32
N VAL A 178 10.96 9.25 0.91
CA VAL A 178 10.50 9.14 -0.49
C VAL A 178 11.24 10.12 -1.40
N LEU A 179 11.38 11.37 -0.99
CA LEU A 179 12.09 12.39 -1.77
C LEU A 179 13.58 12.06 -1.92
N LEU A 180 14.23 11.59 -0.86
CA LEU A 180 15.63 11.11 -0.90
C LEU A 180 15.77 9.89 -1.82
N TYR A 181 14.84 8.94 -1.73
CA TYR A 181 14.80 7.77 -2.60
C TYR A 181 14.70 8.18 -4.08
N TYR A 182 13.82 9.13 -4.43
CA TYR A 182 13.70 9.59 -5.81
C TYR A 182 14.96 10.30 -6.32
N ALA A 183 15.63 11.07 -5.45
CA ALA A 183 16.90 11.67 -5.79
C ALA A 183 17.96 10.61 -6.11
N LEU A 184 17.95 9.49 -5.39
CA LEU A 184 18.86 8.36 -5.59
C LEU A 184 18.53 7.57 -6.87
N VAL A 185 17.27 7.15 -7.05
CA VAL A 185 16.84 6.30 -8.18
C VAL A 185 17.11 6.95 -9.54
N ARG A 186 16.97 8.27 -9.63
CA ARG A 186 17.29 9.02 -10.87
C ARG A 186 18.75 8.86 -11.33
N LYS A 187 19.66 8.38 -10.47
CA LYS A 187 21.04 8.11 -10.83
C LYS A 187 21.23 6.76 -11.53
N PHE A 188 20.32 5.82 -11.28
CA PHE A 188 20.35 4.48 -11.85
C PHE A 188 19.46 4.42 -13.10
N LYS A 189 20.11 4.53 -14.28
CA LYS A 189 19.43 4.33 -15.56
C LYS A 189 19.85 2.98 -16.12
N VAL A 190 18.91 2.05 -16.16
CA VAL A 190 19.12 0.71 -16.71
C VAL A 190 18.36 0.57 -18.03
N SER A 191 19.01 0.04 -19.06
CA SER A 191 18.41 -0.20 -20.37
C SER A 191 18.65 -1.63 -20.81
N PHE A 192 17.60 -2.31 -21.24
CA PHE A 192 17.68 -3.66 -21.79
C PHE A 192 17.76 -3.61 -23.31
N GLN A 193 18.72 -4.37 -23.87
CA GLN A 193 18.87 -4.48 -25.34
C GLN A 193 17.72 -5.24 -25.98
N LYS A 194 17.19 -6.26 -25.29
CA LYS A 194 16.14 -7.15 -25.78
C LYS A 194 14.96 -7.16 -24.78
N PRO A 195 13.94 -6.31 -24.93
CA PRO A 195 12.85 -6.17 -23.96
C PRO A 195 11.96 -7.41 -23.86
N ILE A 196 11.97 -8.30 -24.86
CA ILE A 196 11.17 -9.53 -24.80
C ILE A 196 11.69 -10.49 -23.70
N TYR A 197 13.01 -10.68 -23.60
CA TYR A 197 13.58 -11.51 -22.54
C TYR A 197 13.33 -10.93 -21.15
N MET A 198 13.35 -9.60 -21.05
CA MET A 198 13.00 -8.92 -19.80
C MET A 198 11.58 -9.30 -19.37
N ARG A 199 10.60 -9.25 -20.28
CA ARG A 199 9.21 -9.62 -19.98
C ARG A 199 9.07 -11.08 -19.57
N LEU A 200 9.68 -12.00 -20.32
CA LEU A 200 9.61 -13.44 -20.02
C LEU A 200 10.19 -13.75 -18.64
N ILE A 201 11.36 -13.20 -18.32
CA ILE A 201 11.99 -13.40 -17.00
C ILE A 201 11.13 -12.75 -15.90
N SER A 202 10.52 -11.59 -16.16
CA SER A 202 9.62 -10.95 -15.19
C SER A 202 8.36 -11.78 -14.93
N ILE A 203 7.78 -12.40 -15.95
CA ILE A 203 6.62 -13.32 -15.79
C ILE A 203 7.00 -14.51 -14.91
N VAL A 204 8.15 -15.14 -15.20
CA VAL A 204 8.63 -16.28 -14.39
C VAL A 204 8.90 -15.83 -12.95
N ALA A 205 9.54 -14.67 -12.76
CA ALA A 205 9.80 -14.10 -11.43
C ALA A 205 8.50 -13.87 -10.66
N VAL A 206 7.49 -13.26 -11.28
CA VAL A 206 6.16 -13.05 -10.65
C VAL A 206 5.54 -14.39 -10.24
N GLY A 207 5.57 -15.40 -11.12
CA GLY A 207 5.03 -16.73 -10.81
C GLY A 207 5.73 -17.38 -9.62
N LEU A 208 7.06 -17.34 -9.58
CA LEU A 208 7.85 -17.92 -8.49
C LEU A 208 7.62 -17.17 -7.16
N LEU A 209 7.59 -15.83 -7.19
CA LEU A 209 7.35 -15.02 -6.00
C LEU A 209 5.92 -15.22 -5.46
N ALA A 210 4.92 -15.23 -6.34
CA ALA A 210 3.53 -15.48 -5.97
C ALA A 210 3.35 -16.90 -5.39
N PHE A 211 3.98 -17.91 -5.98
CA PHE A 211 3.98 -19.27 -5.46
C PHE A 211 4.63 -19.34 -4.07
N THR A 212 5.77 -18.68 -3.87
CA THR A 212 6.45 -18.64 -2.57
C THR A 212 5.58 -17.99 -1.50
N VAL A 213 4.99 -16.84 -1.80
CA VAL A 213 4.07 -16.14 -0.87
C VAL A 213 2.87 -17.02 -0.55
N HIS A 214 2.22 -17.61 -1.57
CA HIS A 214 1.08 -18.51 -1.40
C HIS A 214 1.41 -19.70 -0.51
N HIS A 215 2.53 -20.39 -0.79
CA HIS A 215 2.97 -21.55 -0.02
C HIS A 215 3.14 -21.26 1.47
N HIS A 216 3.71 -20.08 1.81
CA HIS A 216 3.94 -19.68 3.20
C HIS A 216 2.72 -19.02 3.88
N THR A 217 1.65 -18.76 3.14
CA THR A 217 0.45 -18.09 3.64
C THR A 217 -0.84 -18.89 3.41
N TYR A 218 -0.73 -20.11 2.89
CA TYR A 218 -1.87 -20.96 2.59
C TYR A 218 -2.83 -21.10 3.75
N GLU A 219 -2.32 -21.34 4.97
CA GLU A 219 -3.11 -21.50 6.19
C GLU A 219 -3.29 -20.16 6.97
N THR A 220 -2.77 -19.04 6.46
CA THR A 220 -2.87 -17.77 7.15
C THR A 220 -4.25 -17.17 6.91
N ASN A 221 -5.06 -17.08 7.96
CA ASN A 221 -6.32 -16.36 7.92
C ASN A 221 -6.07 -14.85 7.97
N THR A 222 -6.83 -14.11 7.17
CA THR A 222 -6.97 -12.67 7.35
C THR A 222 -8.01 -12.46 8.42
N GLU A 223 -7.57 -12.08 9.60
CA GLU A 223 -8.48 -11.69 10.67
C GLU A 223 -9.00 -10.29 10.33
N THR A 224 -9.96 -10.24 9.41
CA THR A 224 -10.54 -8.98 8.90
C THR A 224 -11.31 -8.21 9.96
N TRP A 225 -11.76 -8.88 11.00
CA TRP A 225 -12.52 -8.33 12.11
C TRP A 225 -11.65 -7.84 13.27
N GLU A 226 -10.40 -8.26 13.32
CA GLU A 226 -9.48 -7.84 14.36
C GLU A 226 -8.58 -6.70 13.89
N LYS A 227 -8.39 -5.70 14.76
CA LYS A 227 -7.46 -4.56 14.59
C LYS A 227 -5.97 -4.97 14.43
N LYS A 228 -5.66 -6.25 14.15
CA LYS A 228 -4.32 -6.83 14.28
C LYS A 228 -3.74 -7.40 12.99
N GLY A 229 -4.43 -7.27 11.86
CA GLY A 229 -3.96 -7.84 10.60
C GLY A 229 -2.58 -7.33 10.19
N THR A 230 -2.37 -6.01 10.21
CA THR A 230 -1.07 -5.38 9.93
C THR A 230 -0.01 -5.74 10.96
N TYR A 231 -0.37 -5.87 12.24
CA TYR A 231 0.57 -6.23 13.30
C TYR A 231 1.07 -7.67 13.19
N ARG A 232 0.23 -8.58 12.68
CA ARG A 232 0.60 -9.99 12.52
C ARG A 232 1.29 -10.28 11.18
N ASN A 233 0.80 -9.69 10.11
CA ASN A 233 1.20 -10.04 8.75
C ASN A 233 2.08 -8.97 8.08
N GLY A 234 2.07 -7.73 8.58
CA GLY A 234 2.53 -6.56 7.84
C GLY A 234 1.47 -6.10 6.83
N TYR A 235 1.44 -4.81 6.54
CA TYR A 235 0.31 -4.21 5.82
C TYR A 235 0.14 -4.73 4.38
N ILE A 236 1.22 -4.79 3.60
CA ILE A 236 1.12 -5.19 2.18
C ILE A 236 0.64 -6.63 2.06
N LEU A 237 1.21 -7.54 2.86
CA LEU A 237 0.80 -8.94 2.89
C LEU A 237 -0.65 -9.06 3.34
N ASN A 238 -1.06 -8.35 4.40
CA ASN A 238 -2.44 -8.37 4.90
C ASN A 238 -3.42 -7.87 3.83
N PHE A 239 -3.09 -6.80 3.11
CA PHE A 239 -3.90 -6.27 2.02
C PHE A 239 -4.06 -7.27 0.87
N ILE A 240 -2.99 -8.00 0.49
CA ILE A 240 -3.04 -9.03 -0.56
C ILE A 240 -3.86 -10.24 -0.09
N LEU A 241 -3.71 -10.66 1.18
CA LEU A 241 -4.50 -11.75 1.75
C LEU A 241 -5.99 -11.38 1.82
N SER A 242 -6.32 -10.14 2.20
CA SER A 242 -7.71 -9.68 2.19
C SER A 242 -8.32 -9.66 0.78
N ALA A 243 -7.49 -9.46 -0.27
CA ALA A 243 -7.94 -9.62 -1.65
C ALA A 243 -8.28 -11.07 -1.96
N ARG A 244 -7.42 -12.03 -1.57
CA ARG A 244 -7.69 -13.46 -1.73
C ARG A 244 -9.02 -13.86 -1.08
N ASP A 245 -9.21 -13.44 0.17
CA ASP A 245 -10.38 -13.84 0.97
C ASP A 245 -11.66 -13.08 0.59
N SER A 246 -11.56 -12.06 -0.28
CA SER A 246 -12.72 -11.34 -0.85
C SER A 246 -13.43 -12.09 -1.98
N PHE A 247 -12.81 -13.11 -2.54
CA PHE A 247 -13.38 -13.98 -3.56
C PHE A 247 -13.96 -15.22 -2.91
N ILE A 248 -15.17 -15.07 -2.35
CA ILE A 248 -15.91 -16.18 -1.73
C ILE A 248 -16.57 -16.97 -2.84
N SER A 249 -16.27 -18.27 -2.93
CA SER A 249 -17.02 -19.17 -3.77
C SER A 249 -18.38 -19.47 -3.13
N PRO A 250 -19.46 -19.59 -3.92
CA PRO A 250 -20.73 -20.02 -3.39
C PRO A 250 -20.58 -21.36 -2.66
N PRO A 251 -21.32 -21.62 -1.57
CA PRO A 251 -21.33 -22.93 -0.93
C PRO A 251 -21.71 -24.04 -1.92
N GLU A 252 -21.23 -25.27 -1.67
CA GLU A 252 -21.67 -26.41 -2.45
C GLU A 252 -23.21 -26.57 -2.38
N GLY A 253 -23.84 -26.73 -3.54
CA GLY A 253 -25.31 -26.81 -3.64
C GLY A 253 -26.02 -25.46 -3.68
N TYR A 254 -25.31 -24.34 -3.75
CA TYR A 254 -25.94 -23.03 -3.93
C TYR A 254 -26.38 -22.86 -5.39
N GLU A 255 -27.68 -23.03 -5.64
CA GLU A 255 -28.32 -22.75 -6.92
C GLU A 255 -29.31 -21.60 -6.74
N VAL A 256 -29.25 -20.60 -7.64
CA VAL A 256 -30.16 -19.42 -7.60
C VAL A 256 -31.62 -19.86 -7.74
N GLU A 257 -31.87 -20.96 -8.45
CA GLU A 257 -33.21 -21.55 -8.62
C GLU A 257 -33.76 -22.11 -7.31
N MET A 258 -32.92 -22.76 -6.50
CA MET A 258 -33.30 -23.27 -5.18
C MET A 258 -33.73 -22.15 -4.23
N ILE A 259 -33.07 -20.97 -4.30
CA ILE A 259 -33.45 -19.82 -3.49
C ILE A 259 -34.80 -19.25 -3.94
N LYS A 260 -35.03 -19.17 -5.26
CA LYS A 260 -36.34 -18.71 -5.80
C LYS A 260 -37.47 -19.65 -5.42
N ASP A 261 -37.21 -20.97 -5.41
CA ASP A 261 -38.18 -21.97 -4.96
C ASP A 261 -38.44 -21.86 -3.46
N LEU A 262 -37.42 -21.59 -2.64
CA LEU A 262 -37.59 -21.30 -1.21
C LEU A 262 -38.41 -20.01 -0.99
N GLU A 263 -38.13 -18.96 -1.73
CA GLU A 263 -38.84 -17.69 -1.66
C GLU A 263 -40.31 -17.88 -2.05
N THR A 264 -40.61 -18.62 -3.14
CA THR A 264 -41.96 -18.92 -3.58
C THR A 264 -42.70 -19.81 -2.59
N ASN A 265 -42.06 -20.79 -1.99
CA ASN A 265 -42.63 -21.69 -1.00
C ASN A 265 -42.85 -20.99 0.36
N TYR A 266 -42.00 -20.01 0.75
CA TYR A 266 -42.17 -19.25 2.00
C TYR A 266 -43.20 -18.14 1.90
N THR A 267 -43.34 -17.45 0.77
CA THR A 267 -44.36 -16.41 0.58
C THR A 267 -45.79 -16.98 0.53
N GLY A 268 -45.94 -18.31 0.32
CA GLY A 268 -47.26 -18.97 0.31
C GLY A 268 -47.86 -19.31 1.68
N THR A 269 -47.10 -19.28 2.77
CA THR A 269 -47.54 -19.85 4.06
C THR A 269 -47.69 -18.88 5.23
N HIS A 270 -47.31 -17.61 5.10
CA HIS A 270 -47.43 -16.61 6.18
C HIS A 270 -48.07 -15.29 5.76
N THR A 271 -49.20 -15.34 5.03
CA THR A 271 -50.15 -14.29 5.16
C THR A 271 -51.04 -14.58 6.39
N SER A 272 -50.47 -14.40 7.58
CA SER A 272 -51.33 -14.12 8.70
C SER A 272 -51.94 -12.75 8.43
N ASP A 273 -53.26 -12.74 8.10
CA ASP A 273 -54.06 -11.53 8.09
C ASP A 273 -54.06 -10.90 9.48
N ILE A 274 -52.93 -10.32 9.88
CA ILE A 274 -52.91 -9.41 11.01
C ILE A 274 -53.39 -8.07 10.48
N THR A 275 -54.69 -7.92 10.32
CA THR A 275 -55.34 -6.61 10.22
C THR A 275 -55.22 -5.91 11.57
N VAL A 276 -54.07 -5.28 11.80
CA VAL A 276 -53.93 -4.35 12.91
C VAL A 276 -54.61 -3.07 12.48
N SER A 277 -55.81 -2.81 12.99
CA SER A 277 -56.46 -1.50 12.87
C SER A 277 -55.65 -0.52 13.77
N LEU A 278 -54.77 0.24 13.19
CA LEU A 278 -54.01 1.27 13.88
C LEU A 278 -54.93 2.53 13.97
N GLU A 279 -55.38 2.84 15.16
CA GLU A 279 -56.16 4.10 15.43
C GLU A 279 -55.30 5.37 15.28
N LYS A 280 -53.95 5.21 15.22
CA LYS A 280 -52.98 6.31 14.99
C LYS A 280 -51.81 5.77 14.15
N ASP A 281 -51.20 6.65 13.36
CA ASP A 281 -50.00 6.33 12.61
C ASP A 281 -48.91 5.83 13.56
N PRO A 282 -48.35 4.62 13.36
CA PRO A 282 -47.34 4.07 14.25
C PRO A 282 -46.02 4.78 14.06
N THR A 283 -45.33 5.06 15.15
CA THR A 283 -43.92 5.46 15.10
C THR A 283 -43.08 4.19 14.93
N VAL A 284 -42.44 4.02 13.77
CA VAL A 284 -41.54 2.91 13.50
C VAL A 284 -40.14 3.32 13.89
N ILE A 285 -39.55 2.64 14.88
CA ILE A 285 -38.15 2.80 15.29
C ILE A 285 -37.37 1.61 14.74
N VAL A 286 -36.48 1.88 13.77
CA VAL A 286 -35.55 0.87 13.25
C VAL A 286 -34.24 1.02 13.98
N ILE A 287 -33.88 0.00 14.78
CA ILE A 287 -32.56 -0.05 15.43
C ILE A 287 -31.68 -1.00 14.62
N MET A 288 -30.69 -0.43 13.94
CA MET A 288 -29.66 -1.21 13.28
C MET A 288 -28.57 -1.50 14.30
N SER A 289 -28.41 -2.78 14.68
CA SER A 289 -27.37 -3.24 15.59
C SER A 289 -26.19 -3.77 14.77
N GLU A 290 -25.22 -2.90 14.48
CA GLU A 290 -24.05 -3.27 13.66
C GLU A 290 -22.91 -3.95 14.46
N SER A 291 -23.09 -4.15 15.77
CA SER A 291 -21.97 -4.46 16.66
C SER A 291 -22.23 -5.62 17.60
N PHE A 292 -22.83 -6.69 17.15
CA PHE A 292 -22.81 -7.93 17.93
C PHE A 292 -21.96 -8.98 17.19
N ALA A 293 -20.62 -8.85 17.32
CA ALA A 293 -19.65 -9.91 17.11
C ALA A 293 -18.62 -9.85 18.22
#